data_a4caeaa938b0bea82c83393c6342c343
#
_entry.id   a4caeaa938b0bea82c83393c6342c343
#
_cell.length_a   1.000
_cell.length_b   1.000
_cell.length_c   1.000
_cell.angle_alpha   90.00
_cell.angle_beta   90.00
_cell.angle_gamma   90.00
#
_symmetry.space_group_name_H-M   'P 1'
#
loop_
_entity.id
_entity.type
_entity.pdbx_description
1 polymer ?
#
loop_
_entity_poly.entity_id
_entity_poly.type
_entity_poly.pdbx_seq_one_letter_code
_entity_poly.pdbx_strand_id
1 'polypeptide(L)'
;RQQLLKNNFTLETAGRNPNSLQAAILNVSAIGISLNPALAHAYLVPRDGAICLDISFRGLVKIATDSGAIRWAKVELVYATDSFEWCGPASAPIHKANPFAPKEERGEMIGGYCIAKLPDGDIMTEVMSAEDIYKVRDTSKAWQKKGGPWKDWPDEMAKKTVMKRAAKSWPQTPNRQRLDTAVEALHEAEGTAYTIDEHIEFMRLLQSGDGIGLALFLASKSETVQSALHNSFTKGEISSNKQRVRDLCAQGWGSLNECATNLAACLDMGDDFGVREMFDDLPSEAITWLCDGLTGERAHKLKEM
;
A
#
# COMPACT_ATOMS: atom_id res chain seq x y z
N ARG A 1 10.45 -3.55 24.32
CA ARG A 1 10.78 -2.64 25.43
C ARG A 1 12.01 -1.77 25.09
N GLN A 2 13.14 -2.33 24.65
CA GLN A 2 14.36 -1.55 24.34
C GLN A 2 14.17 -0.43 23.34
N GLN A 3 13.38 -0.65 22.25
CA GLN A 3 13.14 0.38 21.25
C GLN A 3 12.26 1.53 21.79
N LEU A 4 11.24 1.22 22.60
CA LEU A 4 10.37 2.24 23.20
C LEU A 4 11.12 3.12 24.22
N LEU A 5 12.05 2.53 24.99
CA LEU A 5 12.79 3.25 26.02
C LEU A 5 13.90 4.17 25.48
N LYS A 6 14.29 4.02 24.21
CA LYS A 6 15.33 4.86 23.60
C LYS A 6 14.86 6.27 23.26
N ASN A 7 13.54 6.50 23.14
CA ASN A 7 12.99 7.78 22.76
C ASN A 7 11.73 8.08 23.59
N ASN A 8 11.77 9.12 24.41
CA ASN A 8 10.67 9.54 25.26
C ASN A 8 9.40 9.82 24.46
N PHE A 9 9.52 10.43 23.28
CA PHE A 9 8.37 10.70 22.41
C PHE A 9 7.66 9.42 21.95
N THR A 10 8.43 8.36 21.63
CA THR A 10 7.87 7.06 21.26
C THR A 10 7.15 6.42 22.45
N LEU A 11 7.73 6.52 23.65
CA LEU A 11 7.12 6.00 24.87
C LEU A 11 5.83 6.73 25.25
N GLU A 12 5.82 8.06 25.15
CA GLU A 12 4.63 8.87 25.38
C GLU A 12 3.52 8.56 24.35
N THR A 13 3.87 8.42 23.08
CA THR A 13 2.92 8.06 22.02
C THR A 13 2.30 6.69 22.31
N ALA A 14 3.11 5.71 22.69
CA ALA A 14 2.64 4.37 23.08
C ALA A 14 1.71 4.42 24.30
N GLY A 15 1.98 5.30 25.25
CA GLY A 15 1.12 5.50 26.44
C GLY A 15 -0.22 6.17 26.10
N ARG A 16 -0.22 7.12 25.14
CA ARG A 16 -1.45 7.81 24.70
C ARG A 16 -2.33 6.93 23.79
N ASN A 17 -1.72 6.05 23.01
CA ASN A 17 -2.41 5.16 22.07
C ASN A 17 -1.89 3.71 22.20
N PRO A 18 -2.26 3.00 23.27
CA PRO A 18 -1.79 1.63 23.49
C PRO A 18 -2.30 0.64 22.45
N ASN A 19 -3.47 0.89 21.84
CA ASN A 19 -4.02 0.04 20.79
C ASN A 19 -3.12 0.03 19.54
N SER A 20 -2.53 1.17 19.18
CA SER A 20 -1.59 1.23 18.06
C SER A 20 -0.32 0.42 18.31
N LEU A 21 0.19 0.44 19.55
CA LEU A 21 1.33 -0.39 19.95
C LEU A 21 0.97 -1.89 19.87
N GLN A 22 -0.22 -2.25 20.35
CA GLN A 22 -0.70 -3.64 20.27
C GLN A 22 -0.81 -4.11 18.83
N ALA A 23 -1.42 -3.31 17.94
CA ALA A 23 -1.52 -3.60 16.51
C ALA A 23 -0.13 -3.78 15.87
N ALA A 24 0.82 -2.87 16.15
CA ALA A 24 2.17 -2.98 15.64
C ALA A 24 2.89 -4.26 16.13
N ILE A 25 2.66 -4.70 17.38
CA ILE A 25 3.22 -5.94 17.90
C ILE A 25 2.55 -7.18 17.29
N LEU A 26 1.24 -7.15 17.02
CA LEU A 26 0.56 -8.21 16.29
C LEU A 26 1.12 -8.36 14.88
N ASN A 27 1.36 -7.26 14.16
CA ASN A 27 2.02 -7.28 12.86
C ASN A 27 3.43 -7.86 12.92
N VAL A 28 4.23 -7.50 13.95
CA VAL A 28 5.56 -8.11 14.17
C VAL A 28 5.46 -9.63 14.32
N SER A 29 4.47 -10.11 15.06
CA SER A 29 4.25 -11.55 15.29
C SER A 29 3.76 -12.27 14.04
N ALA A 30 2.80 -11.68 13.30
CA ALA A 30 2.27 -12.24 12.06
C ALA A 30 3.36 -12.35 10.97
N ILE A 31 4.18 -11.30 10.83
CA ILE A 31 5.29 -11.27 9.88
C ILE A 31 6.47 -12.14 10.36
N GLY A 32 6.61 -12.34 11.66
CA GLY A 32 7.74 -13.09 12.26
C GLY A 32 9.06 -12.34 12.13
N ILE A 33 9.06 -11.01 12.25
CA ILE A 33 10.25 -10.17 12.12
C ILE A 33 10.79 -9.74 13.48
N SER A 34 12.11 -9.57 13.57
CA SER A 34 12.75 -9.19 14.83
C SER A 34 12.78 -7.68 15.04
N LEU A 35 12.38 -7.23 16.23
CA LEU A 35 12.59 -5.88 16.72
C LEU A 35 13.97 -5.68 17.40
N ASN A 36 14.87 -6.65 17.34
CA ASN A 36 16.22 -6.50 17.89
C ASN A 36 16.98 -5.40 17.12
N PRO A 37 17.39 -4.29 17.77
CA PRO A 37 18.10 -3.20 17.10
C PRO A 37 19.41 -3.62 16.45
N ALA A 38 20.08 -4.65 16.95
CA ALA A 38 21.33 -5.16 16.38
C ALA A 38 21.14 -5.77 14.99
N LEU A 39 19.95 -6.32 14.69
CA LEU A 39 19.61 -6.90 13.40
C LEU A 39 19.13 -5.83 12.42
N ALA A 40 18.64 -4.69 12.90
CA ALA A 40 18.11 -3.58 12.11
C ALA A 40 17.02 -4.02 11.10
N HIS A 41 16.19 -5.01 11.44
CA HIS A 41 15.15 -5.52 10.55
C HIS A 41 13.89 -4.67 10.60
N ALA A 42 13.44 -4.24 11.79
CA ALA A 42 12.24 -3.48 11.97
C ALA A 42 12.31 -2.55 13.19
N TYR A 43 11.52 -1.49 13.14
CA TYR A 43 11.46 -0.47 14.17
C TYR A 43 10.01 -0.13 14.51
N LEU A 44 9.78 0.23 15.78
CA LEU A 44 8.54 0.87 16.23
C LEU A 44 8.75 2.37 16.19
N VAL A 45 8.02 3.06 15.31
CA VAL A 45 8.17 4.50 15.08
C VAL A 45 6.86 5.23 15.36
N PRO A 46 6.90 6.39 16.05
CA PRO A 46 5.72 7.21 16.25
C PRO A 46 5.41 8.00 14.97
N ARG A 47 4.17 7.89 14.49
CA ARG A 47 3.63 8.66 13.36
C ARG A 47 2.19 9.06 13.64
N ASP A 48 1.87 10.33 13.44
CA ASP A 48 0.51 10.87 13.58
C ASP A 48 -0.23 10.46 14.88
N GLY A 49 0.50 10.35 15.99
CA GLY A 49 -0.06 9.96 17.29
C GLY A 49 -0.27 8.46 17.49
N ALA A 50 0.23 7.62 16.57
CA ALA A 50 0.19 6.17 16.65
C ALA A 50 1.60 5.57 16.62
N ILE A 51 1.75 4.36 17.16
CA ILE A 51 2.96 3.55 16.99
C ILE A 51 2.77 2.67 15.76
N CYS A 52 3.66 2.85 14.78
CA CYS A 52 3.68 2.09 13.54
C CYS A 52 4.88 1.14 13.48
N LEU A 53 4.70 -0.01 12.84
CA LEU A 53 5.79 -0.91 12.47
C LEU A 53 6.47 -0.39 11.19
N ASP A 54 7.75 -0.04 11.28
CA ASP A 54 8.58 0.33 10.12
C ASP A 54 9.59 -0.79 9.83
N ILE A 55 9.43 -1.46 8.70
CA ILE A 55 10.31 -2.55 8.27
C ILE A 55 11.41 -1.95 7.39
N SER A 56 12.66 -2.19 7.74
CA SER A 56 13.80 -1.73 6.96
C SER A 56 13.95 -2.54 5.66
N PHE A 57 14.77 -2.05 4.72
CA PHE A 57 15.09 -2.84 3.52
C PHE A 57 15.77 -4.17 3.86
N ARG A 58 16.57 -4.24 4.93
CA ARG A 58 17.17 -5.49 5.45
C ARG A 58 16.10 -6.46 5.94
N GLY A 59 15.07 -5.94 6.59
CA GLY A 59 13.92 -6.73 7.02
C GLY A 59 13.15 -7.32 5.85
N LEU A 60 12.90 -6.54 4.79
CA LEU A 60 12.24 -7.03 3.58
C LEU A 60 13.03 -8.14 2.90
N VAL A 61 14.36 -7.97 2.73
CA VAL A 61 15.23 -9.02 2.17
C VAL A 61 15.19 -10.26 3.04
N LYS A 62 15.27 -10.10 4.38
CA LYS A 62 15.20 -11.24 5.33
C LYS A 62 13.91 -12.03 5.18
N ILE A 63 12.76 -11.36 5.12
CA ILE A 63 11.45 -12.02 4.94
C ILE A 63 11.37 -12.71 3.59
N ALA A 64 11.83 -12.05 2.51
CA ALA A 64 11.80 -12.61 1.17
C ALA A 64 12.75 -13.83 1.01
N THR A 65 13.91 -13.81 1.67
CA THR A 65 14.82 -14.97 1.69
C THR A 65 14.26 -16.11 2.53
N ASP A 66 13.64 -15.82 3.68
CA ASP A 66 13.01 -16.84 4.53
C ASP A 66 11.80 -17.49 3.86
N SER A 67 11.04 -16.74 3.07
CA SER A 67 9.92 -17.27 2.30
C SER A 67 10.33 -18.07 1.06
N GLY A 68 11.62 -18.05 0.72
CA GLY A 68 12.14 -18.70 -0.48
C GLY A 68 11.81 -17.96 -1.79
N ALA A 69 11.33 -16.72 -1.72
CA ALA A 69 11.04 -15.92 -2.92
C ALA A 69 12.32 -15.52 -3.66
N ILE A 70 13.37 -15.21 -2.92
CA ILE A 70 14.69 -14.85 -3.46
C ILE A 70 15.81 -15.50 -2.64
N ARG A 71 16.98 -15.60 -3.22
CA ARG A 71 18.22 -15.99 -2.49
C ARG A 71 18.90 -14.79 -1.84
N TRP A 72 18.93 -13.67 -2.56
CA TRP A 72 19.45 -12.38 -2.08
C TRP A 72 18.93 -11.26 -2.97
N ALA A 73 18.96 -10.03 -2.45
CA ALA A 73 18.72 -8.83 -3.23
C ALA A 73 19.73 -7.73 -2.83
N LYS A 74 20.08 -6.90 -3.81
CA LYS A 74 20.99 -5.76 -3.62
C LYS A 74 20.46 -4.55 -4.38
N VAL A 75 20.52 -3.37 -3.74
CA VAL A 75 20.17 -2.09 -4.37
C VAL A 75 21.41 -1.26 -4.55
N GLU A 76 21.53 -0.65 -5.74
CA GLU A 76 22.53 0.36 -6.05
C GLU A 76 21.87 1.62 -6.59
N LEU A 77 22.49 2.77 -6.31
CA LEU A 77 22.09 4.05 -6.88
C LEU A 77 23.01 4.41 -8.02
N VAL A 78 22.45 5.00 -9.05
CA VAL A 78 23.16 5.42 -10.27
C VAL A 78 23.24 6.93 -10.27
N TYR A 79 24.43 7.46 -10.50
CA TYR A 79 24.72 8.90 -10.53
C TYR A 79 25.10 9.36 -11.93
N ALA A 80 25.04 10.64 -12.18
CA ALA A 80 25.19 11.23 -13.51
C ALA A 80 26.53 10.89 -14.22
N THR A 81 27.62 10.69 -13.45
CA THR A 81 28.93 10.34 -14.01
C THR A 81 29.19 8.84 -14.10
N ASP A 82 28.28 8.01 -13.56
CA ASP A 82 28.41 6.57 -13.65
C ASP A 82 28.11 6.11 -15.10
N SER A 83 28.81 5.05 -15.55
CA SER A 83 28.43 4.35 -16.78
C SER A 83 27.38 3.29 -16.45
N PHE A 84 26.19 3.43 -17.00
CA PHE A 84 25.07 2.53 -16.75
C PHE A 84 24.44 2.08 -18.05
N GLU A 85 24.33 0.75 -18.23
CA GLU A 85 23.67 0.12 -19.37
C GLU A 85 22.59 -0.84 -18.86
N TRP A 86 21.35 -0.63 -19.30
CA TRP A 86 20.22 -1.48 -18.99
C TRP A 86 20.21 -2.72 -19.89
N CYS A 87 20.24 -3.91 -19.31
CA CYS A 87 20.27 -5.19 -20.01
C CYS A 87 18.94 -5.97 -19.98
N GLY A 88 17.87 -5.33 -19.52
CA GLY A 88 16.55 -5.97 -19.40
C GLY A 88 16.22 -6.45 -17.98
N PRO A 89 14.92 -6.80 -17.72
CA PRO A 89 14.45 -7.13 -16.39
C PRO A 89 14.96 -8.48 -15.85
N ALA A 90 15.39 -9.39 -16.74
CA ALA A 90 15.90 -10.72 -16.40
C ALA A 90 17.45 -10.78 -16.38
N SER A 91 18.11 -9.64 -16.42
CA SER A 91 19.57 -9.55 -16.47
C SER A 91 20.09 -8.49 -15.51
N ALA A 92 21.30 -8.68 -15.00
CA ALA A 92 21.97 -7.62 -14.25
C ALA A 92 22.42 -6.50 -15.21
N PRO A 93 22.21 -5.23 -14.86
CA PRO A 93 22.73 -4.12 -15.64
C PRO A 93 24.26 -4.06 -15.57
N ILE A 94 24.89 -3.48 -16.58
CA ILE A 94 26.31 -3.15 -16.53
C ILE A 94 26.44 -1.78 -15.88
N HIS A 95 26.97 -1.75 -14.65
CA HIS A 95 27.16 -0.53 -13.89
C HIS A 95 28.63 -0.38 -13.50
N LYS A 96 29.26 0.66 -13.97
CA LYS A 96 30.64 1.02 -13.64
C LYS A 96 30.65 2.39 -12.97
N ALA A 97 31.10 2.41 -11.74
CA ALA A 97 31.23 3.61 -10.92
C ALA A 97 32.58 3.58 -10.20
N ASN A 98 33.12 4.75 -9.87
CA ASN A 98 34.20 4.82 -8.89
C ASN A 98 33.61 4.90 -7.49
N PRO A 99 33.67 3.80 -6.67
CA PRO A 99 33.06 3.79 -5.35
C PRO A 99 33.76 4.71 -4.34
N PHE A 100 34.96 5.18 -4.67
CA PHE A 100 35.76 6.07 -3.83
C PHE A 100 35.72 7.54 -4.28
N ALA A 101 35.02 7.83 -5.37
CA ALA A 101 34.84 9.22 -5.80
C ALA A 101 34.01 10.00 -4.77
N PRO A 102 34.40 11.23 -4.45
CA PRO A 102 33.57 12.12 -3.64
C PRO A 102 32.18 12.28 -4.28
N LYS A 103 31.17 12.52 -3.43
CA LYS A 103 29.77 12.61 -3.89
C LYS A 103 29.60 13.74 -4.91
N GLU A 104 30.32 14.83 -4.72
CA GLU A 104 30.32 16.02 -5.59
C GLU A 104 30.83 15.68 -7.00
N GLU A 105 31.76 14.75 -7.11
CA GLU A 105 32.29 14.30 -8.41
C GLU A 105 31.38 13.31 -9.12
N ARG A 106 30.55 12.58 -8.39
CA ARG A 106 29.59 11.63 -8.98
C ARG A 106 28.37 12.31 -9.60
N GLY A 107 28.15 13.59 -9.27
CA GLY A 107 27.00 14.35 -9.74
C GLY A 107 25.69 13.95 -9.05
N GLU A 108 24.56 14.34 -9.66
CA GLU A 108 23.25 14.05 -9.12
C GLU A 108 22.85 12.59 -9.32
N MET A 109 22.04 12.06 -8.41
CA MET A 109 21.43 10.74 -8.56
C MET A 109 20.43 10.78 -9.72
N ILE A 110 20.62 9.91 -10.72
CA ILE A 110 19.72 9.77 -11.87
C ILE A 110 18.72 8.62 -11.71
N GLY A 111 18.95 7.71 -10.76
CA GLY A 111 18.06 6.61 -10.45
C GLY A 111 18.69 5.59 -9.53
N GLY A 112 18.03 4.43 -9.46
CA GLY A 112 18.53 3.27 -8.73
C GLY A 112 17.93 1.98 -9.27
N TYR A 113 18.55 0.88 -8.93
CA TYR A 113 18.07 -0.43 -9.33
C TYR A 113 18.25 -1.46 -8.22
N CYS A 114 17.41 -2.49 -8.25
CA CYS A 114 17.51 -3.64 -7.38
C CYS A 114 17.73 -4.89 -8.20
N ILE A 115 18.76 -5.65 -7.90
CA ILE A 115 18.97 -7.00 -8.44
C ILE A 115 18.53 -7.99 -7.36
N ALA A 116 17.69 -8.95 -7.72
CA ALA A 116 17.32 -10.09 -6.90
C ALA A 116 17.70 -11.40 -7.63
N LYS A 117 18.30 -12.33 -6.90
CA LYS A 117 18.57 -13.68 -7.40
C LYS A 117 17.49 -14.63 -6.95
N LEU A 118 16.86 -15.31 -7.88
CA LEU A 118 15.80 -16.28 -7.65
C LEU A 118 16.35 -17.63 -7.18
N PRO A 119 15.50 -18.51 -6.61
CA PRO A 119 15.91 -19.85 -6.16
C PRO A 119 16.46 -20.75 -7.29
N ASP A 120 15.94 -20.62 -8.51
CA ASP A 120 16.40 -21.31 -9.71
C ASP A 120 17.75 -20.81 -10.26
N GLY A 121 18.18 -19.66 -9.80
CA GLY A 121 19.43 -19.02 -10.20
C GLY A 121 19.25 -17.84 -11.14
N ASP A 122 18.06 -17.61 -11.65
CA ASP A 122 17.71 -16.49 -12.49
C ASP A 122 17.82 -15.15 -11.75
N ILE A 123 17.91 -14.08 -12.52
CA ILE A 123 18.03 -12.73 -12.00
C ILE A 123 16.76 -11.95 -12.36
N MET A 124 16.26 -11.18 -11.40
CA MET A 124 15.28 -10.13 -11.63
C MET A 124 15.89 -8.79 -11.31
N THR A 125 15.69 -7.81 -12.20
CA THR A 125 16.16 -6.44 -11.99
C THR A 125 15.00 -5.47 -12.13
N GLU A 126 14.78 -4.68 -11.09
CA GLU A 126 13.83 -3.56 -11.05
C GLU A 126 14.61 -2.25 -11.07
N VAL A 127 14.16 -1.29 -11.88
CA VAL A 127 14.79 0.04 -11.98
C VAL A 127 13.79 1.12 -11.59
N MET A 128 14.31 2.22 -11.08
CA MET A 128 13.51 3.36 -10.69
C MET A 128 14.26 4.65 -11.01
N SER A 129 13.61 5.58 -11.74
CA SER A 129 14.20 6.88 -12.02
C SER A 129 14.33 7.74 -10.76
N ALA A 130 15.23 8.70 -10.75
CA ALA A 130 15.32 9.68 -9.66
C ALA A 130 14.01 10.45 -9.48
N GLU A 131 13.32 10.78 -10.58
CA GLU A 131 12.02 11.45 -10.54
C GLU A 131 10.99 10.63 -9.73
N ASP A 132 10.87 9.32 -10.01
CA ASP A 132 9.95 8.46 -9.28
C ASP A 132 10.34 8.27 -7.81
N ILE A 133 11.65 8.17 -7.52
CA ILE A 133 12.17 8.11 -6.16
C ILE A 133 11.80 9.39 -5.40
N TYR A 134 11.96 10.56 -6.04
CA TYR A 134 11.65 11.84 -5.43
C TYR A 134 10.15 12.08 -5.29
N LYS A 135 9.30 11.57 -6.19
CA LYS A 135 7.84 11.54 -5.98
C LYS A 135 7.48 10.86 -4.65
N VAL A 136 8.09 9.69 -4.37
CA VAL A 136 7.89 9.00 -3.08
C VAL A 136 8.41 9.82 -1.90
N ARG A 137 9.58 10.47 -2.03
CA ARG A 137 10.12 11.39 -1.01
C ARG A 137 9.11 12.50 -0.69
N ASP A 138 8.54 13.11 -1.72
CA ASP A 138 7.71 14.30 -1.60
C ASP A 138 6.35 14.00 -0.95
N THR A 139 5.92 12.73 -0.92
CA THR A 139 4.76 12.29 -0.12
C THR A 139 5.05 12.23 1.39
N SER A 140 6.32 12.25 1.79
CA SER A 140 6.71 12.13 3.19
C SER A 140 6.39 13.40 3.99
N LYS A 141 5.50 13.31 4.97
CA LYS A 141 5.14 14.42 5.87
C LYS A 141 6.36 15.02 6.60
N ALA A 142 7.35 14.21 6.95
CA ALA A 142 8.57 14.67 7.61
C ALA A 142 9.44 15.49 6.65
N TRP A 143 9.56 15.07 5.38
CA TRP A 143 10.25 15.82 4.34
C TRP A 143 9.58 17.15 4.06
N GLN A 144 8.25 17.19 3.92
CA GLN A 144 7.46 18.41 3.74
C GLN A 144 7.69 19.42 4.87
N LYS A 145 7.97 18.95 6.09
CA LYS A 145 8.35 19.75 7.27
C LYS A 145 9.87 20.04 7.33
N LYS A 146 10.61 19.82 6.24
CA LYS A 146 12.05 20.03 6.11
C LYS A 146 12.89 19.21 7.12
N GLY A 147 12.43 18.04 7.51
CA GLY A 147 13.11 17.14 8.45
C GLY A 147 12.97 15.67 8.07
N GLY A 148 13.45 14.81 8.98
CA GLY A 148 13.31 13.36 8.91
C GLY A 148 14.33 12.64 8.04
N PRO A 149 14.19 11.32 7.88
CA PRO A 149 15.22 10.45 7.30
C PRO A 149 15.61 10.81 5.86
N TRP A 150 14.71 11.39 5.08
CA TRP A 150 15.02 11.84 3.72
C TRP A 150 16.00 13.02 3.69
N LYS A 151 16.04 13.83 4.75
CA LYS A 151 17.02 14.90 4.89
C LYS A 151 18.36 14.36 5.37
N ASP A 152 18.34 13.51 6.40
CA ASP A 152 19.54 13.08 7.10
C ASP A 152 20.26 11.94 6.37
N TRP A 153 19.48 11.06 5.67
CA TRP A 153 19.96 9.84 5.01
C TRP A 153 19.31 9.64 3.65
N PRO A 154 19.45 10.60 2.69
CA PRO A 154 18.74 10.56 1.42
C PRO A 154 19.02 9.29 0.60
N ASP A 155 20.27 8.86 0.54
CA ASP A 155 20.69 7.70 -0.23
C ASP A 155 20.11 6.39 0.34
N GLU A 156 20.06 6.25 1.66
CA GLU A 156 19.46 5.07 2.31
C GLU A 156 17.93 5.05 2.12
N MET A 157 17.28 6.20 2.10
CA MET A 157 15.86 6.31 1.81
C MET A 157 15.56 6.02 0.33
N ALA A 158 16.42 6.47 -0.59
CA ALA A 158 16.32 6.12 -2.01
C ALA A 158 16.47 4.60 -2.21
N LYS A 159 17.48 3.98 -1.61
CA LYS A 159 17.67 2.52 -1.62
C LYS A 159 16.46 1.78 -1.05
N LYS A 160 15.92 2.24 0.09
CA LYS A 160 14.71 1.67 0.69
C LYS A 160 13.53 1.73 -0.28
N THR A 161 13.36 2.84 -0.98
CA THR A 161 12.28 3.06 -1.95
C THR A 161 12.38 2.08 -3.12
N VAL A 162 13.57 1.96 -3.74
CA VAL A 162 13.83 1.02 -4.83
C VAL A 162 13.62 -0.43 -4.37
N MET A 163 14.11 -0.79 -3.18
CA MET A 163 13.92 -2.14 -2.62
C MET A 163 12.43 -2.47 -2.40
N LYS A 164 11.65 -1.54 -1.88
CA LYS A 164 10.20 -1.73 -1.69
C LYS A 164 9.47 -1.95 -3.02
N ARG A 165 9.85 -1.20 -4.07
CA ARG A 165 9.29 -1.41 -5.40
C ARG A 165 9.62 -2.80 -5.92
N ALA A 166 10.89 -3.21 -5.84
CA ALA A 166 11.34 -4.53 -6.27
C ALA A 166 10.66 -5.68 -5.51
N ALA A 167 10.42 -5.53 -4.21
CA ALA A 167 9.77 -6.55 -3.40
C ALA A 167 8.35 -6.90 -3.87
N LYS A 168 7.66 -5.99 -4.54
CA LYS A 168 6.32 -6.25 -5.12
C LYS A 168 6.37 -7.19 -6.32
N SER A 169 7.47 -7.15 -7.09
CA SER A 169 7.66 -7.93 -8.31
C SER A 169 8.23 -9.33 -8.06
N TRP A 170 8.72 -9.63 -6.84
CA TRP A 170 9.34 -10.92 -6.54
C TRP A 170 8.32 -12.07 -6.63
N PRO A 171 8.76 -13.30 -6.97
CA PRO A 171 7.88 -14.42 -7.22
C PRO A 171 6.94 -14.75 -6.07
N GLN A 172 5.75 -15.23 -6.42
CA GLN A 172 4.80 -15.80 -5.47
C GLN A 172 5.32 -17.18 -5.03
N THR A 173 5.39 -17.40 -3.74
CA THR A 173 5.74 -18.68 -3.13
C THR A 173 4.67 -19.06 -2.10
N PRO A 174 4.51 -20.35 -1.74
CA PRO A 174 3.55 -20.77 -0.72
C PRO A 174 3.71 -20.05 0.63
N ASN A 175 4.94 -19.57 0.94
CA ASN A 175 5.26 -18.87 2.17
C ASN A 175 5.31 -17.35 2.01
N ARG A 176 4.85 -16.81 0.87
CA ARG A 176 4.92 -15.38 0.57
C ARG A 176 3.99 -14.54 1.45
N GLN A 177 2.96 -15.11 2.04
CA GLN A 177 1.99 -14.37 2.87
C GLN A 177 2.67 -13.44 3.90
N ARG A 178 3.79 -13.87 4.50
CA ARG A 178 4.56 -13.04 5.43
C ARG A 178 5.18 -11.81 4.76
N LEU A 179 5.63 -11.94 3.51
CA LEU A 179 6.19 -10.82 2.74
C LEU A 179 5.08 -9.85 2.33
N ASP A 180 3.94 -10.36 1.89
CA ASP A 180 2.80 -9.54 1.51
C ASP A 180 2.27 -8.76 2.72
N THR A 181 2.10 -9.42 3.87
CA THR A 181 1.74 -8.75 5.14
C THR A 181 2.78 -7.68 5.54
N ALA A 182 4.08 -7.95 5.31
CA ALA A 182 5.13 -6.98 5.61
C ALA A 182 5.08 -5.74 4.69
N VAL A 183 4.83 -5.95 3.41
CA VAL A 183 4.66 -4.87 2.42
C VAL A 183 3.42 -4.04 2.74
N GLU A 184 2.32 -4.69 3.11
CA GLU A 184 1.07 -4.05 3.52
C GLU A 184 1.26 -3.20 4.79
N ALA A 185 1.89 -3.74 5.83
CA ALA A 185 2.21 -3.01 7.05
C ALA A 185 3.12 -1.79 6.80
N LEU A 186 4.01 -1.87 5.80
CA LEU A 186 4.84 -0.73 5.40
C LEU A 186 4.03 0.36 4.70
N HIS A 187 3.10 -0.02 3.82
CA HIS A 187 2.21 0.93 3.16
C HIS A 187 1.34 1.66 4.18
N GLU A 188 0.78 0.91 5.14
CA GLU A 188 0.04 1.46 6.26
C GLU A 188 0.89 2.47 7.05
N ALA A 189 2.09 2.08 7.44
CA ALA A 189 2.98 2.93 8.23
C ALA A 189 3.42 4.20 7.50
N GLU A 190 3.53 4.18 6.18
CA GLU A 190 3.98 5.33 5.37
C GLU A 190 2.83 6.21 4.87
N GLY A 191 1.57 5.83 5.14
CA GLY A 191 0.38 6.53 4.64
C GLY A 191 0.19 6.40 3.12
N THR A 192 0.86 5.42 2.49
CA THR A 192 0.74 5.06 1.08
C THR A 192 0.03 3.70 0.97
N ALA A 193 -1.00 3.52 1.77
CA ALA A 193 -1.73 2.25 1.87
C ALA A 193 -2.52 1.89 0.61
N TYR A 194 -2.62 2.79 -0.36
CA TYR A 194 -3.29 2.56 -1.64
C TYR A 194 -2.31 2.58 -2.82
N THR A 195 -2.66 1.88 -3.90
CA THR A 195 -1.94 1.95 -5.18
C THR A 195 -2.30 3.22 -5.94
N ILE A 196 -1.49 3.56 -6.96
CA ILE A 196 -1.81 4.68 -7.86
C ILE A 196 -3.17 4.44 -8.55
N ASP A 197 -3.44 3.21 -8.99
CA ASP A 197 -4.69 2.85 -9.65
C ASP A 197 -5.88 3.00 -8.70
N GLU A 198 -5.75 2.58 -7.45
CA GLU A 198 -6.79 2.80 -6.42
C GLU A 198 -7.05 4.28 -6.15
N HIS A 199 -6.01 5.11 -6.16
CA HIS A 199 -6.19 6.56 -6.00
C HIS A 199 -6.89 7.18 -7.21
N ILE A 200 -6.49 6.79 -8.42
CA ILE A 200 -7.14 7.25 -9.66
C ILE A 200 -8.62 6.87 -9.66
N GLU A 201 -8.94 5.63 -9.33
CA GLU A 201 -10.33 5.16 -9.30
C GLU A 201 -11.15 5.86 -8.21
N PHE A 202 -10.59 6.02 -7.01
CA PHE A 202 -11.22 6.80 -5.93
C PHE A 202 -11.54 8.23 -6.37
N MET A 203 -10.57 8.91 -7.01
CA MET A 203 -10.77 10.28 -7.49
C MET A 203 -11.77 10.35 -8.65
N ARG A 204 -11.79 9.36 -9.54
CA ARG A 204 -12.76 9.24 -10.63
C ARG A 204 -14.19 9.14 -10.09
N LEU A 205 -14.42 8.22 -9.16
CA LEU A 205 -15.73 8.02 -8.52
C LEU A 205 -16.18 9.25 -7.74
N LEU A 206 -15.27 9.91 -7.05
CA LEU A 206 -15.57 11.15 -6.33
C LEU A 206 -15.91 12.32 -7.28
N GLN A 207 -15.21 12.44 -8.41
CA GLN A 207 -15.44 13.50 -9.39
C GLN A 207 -16.73 13.29 -10.18
N SER A 208 -17.02 12.05 -10.59
CA SER A 208 -18.25 11.70 -11.28
C SER A 208 -19.51 11.83 -10.41
N GLY A 209 -19.34 11.82 -9.07
CA GLY A 209 -20.46 11.80 -8.13
C GLY A 209 -21.15 10.42 -8.03
N ASP A 210 -20.47 9.36 -8.46
CA ASP A 210 -20.96 7.98 -8.37
C ASP A 210 -20.96 7.50 -6.92
N GLY A 211 -22.05 7.71 -6.21
CA GLY A 211 -22.19 7.35 -4.80
C GLY A 211 -22.21 5.83 -4.58
N ILE A 212 -22.83 5.05 -5.45
CA ILE A 212 -22.88 3.58 -5.36
C ILE A 212 -21.49 3.02 -5.60
N GLY A 213 -20.83 3.38 -6.71
CA GLY A 213 -19.48 2.94 -7.03
C GLY A 213 -18.48 3.30 -5.93
N LEU A 214 -18.56 4.53 -5.39
CA LEU A 214 -17.67 4.98 -4.30
C LEU A 214 -17.89 4.20 -3.01
N ALA A 215 -19.13 3.93 -2.63
CA ALA A 215 -19.47 3.16 -1.43
C ALA A 215 -18.96 1.73 -1.51
N LEU A 216 -19.20 1.04 -2.63
CA LEU A 216 -18.73 -0.33 -2.88
C LEU A 216 -17.21 -0.40 -2.99
N PHE A 217 -16.59 0.55 -3.70
CA PHE A 217 -15.13 0.64 -3.81
C PHE A 217 -14.49 0.76 -2.43
N LEU A 218 -14.94 1.68 -1.59
CA LEU A 218 -14.40 1.84 -0.24
C LEU A 218 -14.68 0.61 0.64
N ALA A 219 -15.87 0.01 0.55
CA ALA A 219 -16.20 -1.20 1.31
C ALA A 219 -15.32 -2.40 0.93
N SER A 220 -14.85 -2.48 -0.31
CA SER A 220 -13.92 -3.53 -0.76
C SER A 220 -12.49 -3.36 -0.22
N LYS A 221 -12.18 -2.20 0.40
CA LYS A 221 -10.83 -1.86 0.88
C LYS A 221 -10.73 -2.04 2.40
N SER A 222 -9.51 -2.36 2.87
CA SER A 222 -9.22 -2.38 4.30
C SER A 222 -9.42 -0.97 4.92
N GLU A 223 -9.71 -0.90 6.22
CA GLU A 223 -9.85 0.36 6.94
C GLU A 223 -8.64 1.28 6.76
N THR A 224 -7.46 0.70 6.64
CA THR A 224 -6.21 1.39 6.41
C THR A 224 -6.18 2.09 5.06
N VAL A 225 -6.56 1.39 3.97
CA VAL A 225 -6.67 1.95 2.63
C VAL A 225 -7.71 3.05 2.58
N GLN A 226 -8.89 2.82 3.18
CA GLN A 226 -9.95 3.82 3.29
C GLN A 226 -9.44 5.10 3.99
N SER A 227 -8.79 4.94 5.14
CA SER A 227 -8.22 6.06 5.89
C SER A 227 -7.14 6.82 5.11
N ALA A 228 -6.28 6.10 4.39
CA ALA A 228 -5.23 6.69 3.57
C ALA A 228 -5.80 7.47 2.38
N LEU A 229 -6.80 6.93 1.68
CA LEU A 229 -7.52 7.62 0.61
C LEU A 229 -8.21 8.89 1.11
N HIS A 230 -8.89 8.82 2.26
CA HIS A 230 -9.49 10.01 2.91
C HIS A 230 -8.47 11.08 3.30
N ASN A 231 -7.22 10.72 3.53
CA ASN A 231 -6.14 11.62 3.90
C ASN A 231 -5.27 12.07 2.71
N SER A 232 -5.56 11.59 1.49
CA SER A 232 -4.80 11.91 0.27
C SER A 232 -5.03 13.35 -0.25
N PHE A 233 -6.08 14.02 0.21
CA PHE A 233 -6.39 15.38 -0.19
C PHE A 233 -5.38 16.42 0.32
N THR A 234 -5.16 17.50 -0.42
CA THR A 234 -4.31 18.62 0.00
C THR A 234 -4.90 19.35 1.21
N LYS A 235 -4.05 20.02 1.98
CA LYS A 235 -4.43 20.67 3.26
C LYS A 235 -5.61 21.63 3.17
N GLY A 236 -5.81 22.29 2.02
CA GLY A 236 -6.93 23.24 1.82
C GLY A 236 -8.26 22.56 1.48
N GLU A 237 -8.21 21.32 1.02
CA GLU A 237 -9.37 20.58 0.49
C GLU A 237 -9.87 19.48 1.42
N ILE A 238 -9.10 19.16 2.48
CA ILE A 238 -9.35 17.99 3.35
C ILE A 238 -10.76 17.99 3.94
N SER A 239 -11.22 19.13 4.44
CA SER A 239 -12.50 19.16 5.16
C SER A 239 -13.70 19.01 4.23
N SER A 240 -13.72 19.75 3.11
CA SER A 240 -14.81 19.71 2.13
C SER A 240 -14.87 18.37 1.41
N ASN A 241 -13.72 17.82 0.99
CA ASN A 241 -13.68 16.54 0.28
C ASN A 241 -14.00 15.35 1.19
N LYS A 242 -13.58 15.37 2.46
CA LYS A 242 -13.97 14.33 3.42
C LYS A 242 -15.49 14.35 3.70
N GLN A 243 -16.09 15.53 3.75
CA GLN A 243 -17.54 15.62 3.89
C GLN A 243 -18.23 15.10 2.63
N ARG A 244 -17.78 15.54 1.44
CA ARG A 244 -18.32 15.06 0.16
C ARG A 244 -18.23 13.53 -0.01
N VAL A 245 -17.11 12.91 0.37
CA VAL A 245 -16.97 11.44 0.36
C VAL A 245 -18.03 10.81 1.26
N ARG A 246 -18.21 11.31 2.49
CA ARG A 246 -19.22 10.79 3.43
C ARG A 246 -20.63 10.91 2.87
N ASP A 247 -20.98 12.08 2.31
CA ASP A 247 -22.30 12.35 1.78
C ASP A 247 -22.61 11.45 0.57
N LEU A 248 -21.66 11.30 -0.35
CA LEU A 248 -21.79 10.41 -1.51
C LEU A 248 -21.88 8.93 -1.10
N CYS A 249 -21.09 8.48 -0.15
CA CYS A 249 -21.19 7.10 0.36
C CYS A 249 -22.53 6.85 1.06
N ALA A 250 -23.00 7.81 1.85
CA ALA A 250 -24.31 7.69 2.50
C ALA A 250 -25.46 7.63 1.48
N GLN A 251 -25.40 8.45 0.44
CA GLN A 251 -26.33 8.40 -0.68
C GLN A 251 -26.26 7.04 -1.41
N GLY A 252 -25.04 6.56 -1.73
CA GLY A 252 -24.84 5.27 -2.40
C GLY A 252 -25.39 4.09 -1.60
N TRP A 253 -25.13 4.04 -0.29
CA TRP A 253 -25.71 3.02 0.59
C TRP A 253 -27.24 3.13 0.70
N GLY A 254 -27.79 4.35 0.70
CA GLY A 254 -29.22 4.58 0.67
C GLY A 254 -29.85 3.97 -0.60
N SER A 255 -29.29 4.26 -1.75
CA SER A 255 -29.73 3.71 -3.04
C SER A 255 -29.62 2.19 -3.10
N LEU A 256 -28.50 1.61 -2.64
CA LEU A 256 -28.31 0.15 -2.61
C LEU A 256 -29.33 -0.55 -1.69
N ASN A 257 -29.63 0.01 -0.53
CA ASN A 257 -30.64 -0.54 0.37
C ASN A 257 -32.05 -0.46 -0.19
N GLU A 258 -32.36 0.60 -0.95
CA GLU A 258 -33.61 0.72 -1.69
C GLU A 258 -33.70 -0.34 -2.80
N CYS A 259 -32.65 -0.52 -3.59
CA CYS A 259 -32.57 -1.58 -4.59
C CYS A 259 -32.72 -2.96 -3.96
N ALA A 260 -32.09 -3.23 -2.82
CA ALA A 260 -32.23 -4.51 -2.10
C ALA A 260 -33.67 -4.77 -1.66
N THR A 261 -34.37 -3.73 -1.19
CA THR A 261 -35.77 -3.83 -0.79
C THR A 261 -36.67 -4.11 -2.01
N ASN A 262 -36.46 -3.41 -3.10
CA ASN A 262 -37.21 -3.60 -4.35
C ASN A 262 -36.94 -4.98 -4.96
N LEU A 263 -35.69 -5.42 -4.99
CA LEU A 263 -35.32 -6.77 -5.45
C LEU A 263 -36.03 -7.86 -4.65
N ALA A 264 -36.04 -7.71 -3.33
CA ALA A 264 -36.75 -8.64 -2.45
C ALA A 264 -38.27 -8.68 -2.77
N ALA A 265 -38.88 -7.54 -3.02
CA ALA A 265 -40.30 -7.45 -3.38
C ALA A 265 -40.58 -8.09 -4.76
N CYS A 266 -39.75 -7.82 -5.80
CA CYS A 266 -39.87 -8.44 -7.11
C CYS A 266 -39.74 -9.98 -7.03
N LEU A 267 -38.75 -10.48 -6.28
CA LEU A 267 -38.56 -11.93 -6.09
C LEU A 267 -39.75 -12.58 -5.34
N ASP A 268 -40.32 -11.89 -4.35
CA ASP A 268 -41.48 -12.42 -3.62
C ASP A 268 -42.75 -12.47 -4.50
N MET A 269 -42.88 -11.51 -5.42
CA MET A 269 -44.01 -11.47 -6.38
C MET A 269 -43.79 -12.32 -7.64
N GLY A 270 -42.59 -12.80 -7.90
CA GLY A 270 -42.20 -13.49 -9.14
C GLY A 270 -42.17 -12.57 -10.36
N ASP A 271 -41.76 -11.31 -10.14
CA ASP A 271 -41.66 -10.29 -11.20
C ASP A 271 -40.27 -10.34 -11.85
N ASP A 272 -40.10 -11.26 -12.81
CA ASP A 272 -38.85 -11.43 -13.57
C ASP A 272 -38.48 -10.20 -14.39
N PHE A 273 -39.47 -9.47 -14.87
CA PHE A 273 -39.25 -8.27 -15.68
C PHE A 273 -38.67 -7.14 -14.80
N GLY A 274 -39.28 -6.89 -13.64
CA GLY A 274 -38.79 -5.89 -12.70
C GLY A 274 -37.37 -6.16 -12.19
N VAL A 275 -37.01 -7.43 -12.00
CA VAL A 275 -35.61 -7.79 -11.64
C VAL A 275 -34.63 -7.45 -12.75
N ARG A 276 -34.97 -7.78 -14.01
CA ARG A 276 -34.09 -7.48 -15.16
C ARG A 276 -33.95 -5.99 -15.39
N GLU A 277 -35.03 -5.24 -15.39
CA GLU A 277 -35.00 -3.78 -15.53
C GLU A 277 -34.13 -3.11 -14.47
N MET A 278 -34.22 -3.56 -13.20
CA MET A 278 -33.38 -3.06 -12.12
C MET A 278 -31.89 -3.37 -12.35
N PHE A 279 -31.57 -4.57 -12.85
CA PHE A 279 -30.16 -4.97 -13.07
C PHE A 279 -29.56 -4.28 -14.30
N ASP A 280 -30.35 -3.93 -15.30
CA ASP A 280 -29.87 -3.20 -16.48
C ASP A 280 -29.36 -1.78 -16.12
N ASP A 281 -29.89 -1.18 -15.06
CA ASP A 281 -29.53 0.17 -14.61
C ASP A 281 -28.40 0.19 -13.56
N LEU A 282 -27.96 -0.98 -13.08
CA LEU A 282 -26.97 -1.08 -12.00
C LEU A 282 -25.59 -1.55 -12.51
N PRO A 283 -24.48 -1.03 -11.92
CA PRO A 283 -23.15 -1.56 -12.19
C PRO A 283 -23.01 -3.00 -11.67
N SER A 284 -22.16 -3.80 -12.34
CA SER A 284 -21.95 -5.22 -12.04
C SER A 284 -21.58 -5.50 -10.57
N GLU A 285 -20.83 -4.61 -9.95
CA GLU A 285 -20.44 -4.69 -8.55
C GLU A 285 -21.65 -4.52 -7.60
N ALA A 286 -22.59 -3.65 -7.96
CA ALA A 286 -23.83 -3.45 -7.21
C ALA A 286 -24.74 -4.67 -7.33
N ILE A 287 -24.86 -5.24 -8.52
CA ILE A 287 -25.62 -6.48 -8.76
C ILE A 287 -25.02 -7.61 -7.92
N THR A 288 -23.70 -7.78 -7.95
CA THR A 288 -23.00 -8.80 -7.15
C THR A 288 -23.30 -8.62 -5.66
N TRP A 289 -23.18 -7.40 -5.14
CA TRP A 289 -23.48 -7.10 -3.74
C TRP A 289 -24.93 -7.42 -3.35
N LEU A 290 -25.88 -7.07 -4.22
CA LEU A 290 -27.31 -7.36 -4.02
C LEU A 290 -27.56 -8.87 -4.01
N CYS A 291 -26.96 -9.63 -4.95
CA CYS A 291 -27.10 -11.07 -5.03
C CYS A 291 -26.47 -11.79 -3.80
N ASP A 292 -25.30 -11.35 -3.36
CA ASP A 292 -24.62 -11.92 -2.20
C ASP A 292 -25.39 -11.67 -0.88
N GLY A 293 -26.17 -10.59 -0.83
CA GLY A 293 -27.05 -10.27 0.29
C GLY A 293 -28.31 -11.13 0.40
N LEU A 294 -28.67 -11.88 -0.66
CA LEU A 294 -29.86 -12.74 -0.66
C LEU A 294 -29.60 -14.06 0.06
N THR A 295 -30.60 -14.53 0.81
CA THR A 295 -30.54 -15.81 1.53
C THR A 295 -31.81 -16.63 1.31
N GLY A 296 -31.71 -17.95 1.51
CA GLY A 296 -32.86 -18.85 1.48
C GLY A 296 -33.60 -18.91 0.16
N GLU A 297 -34.93 -18.82 0.21
CA GLU A 297 -35.83 -18.99 -0.94
C GLU A 297 -35.62 -17.90 -2.03
N ARG A 298 -35.28 -16.67 -1.64
CA ARG A 298 -35.02 -15.57 -2.59
C ARG A 298 -33.77 -15.81 -3.43
N ALA A 299 -32.71 -16.34 -2.80
CA ALA A 299 -31.49 -16.71 -3.53
C ALA A 299 -31.74 -17.87 -4.52
N HIS A 300 -32.65 -18.79 -4.20
CA HIS A 300 -33.06 -19.88 -5.09
C HIS A 300 -33.87 -19.34 -6.29
N LYS A 301 -34.88 -18.52 -6.03
CA LYS A 301 -35.70 -17.89 -7.08
C LYS A 301 -34.83 -17.10 -8.08
N LEU A 302 -33.86 -16.31 -7.61
CA LEU A 302 -32.99 -15.56 -8.51
C LEU A 302 -32.15 -16.45 -9.44
N LYS A 303 -31.77 -17.67 -9.01
CA LYS A 303 -31.04 -18.63 -9.84
C LYS A 303 -31.89 -19.32 -10.90
N GLU A 304 -33.20 -19.35 -10.72
CA GLU A 304 -34.16 -19.97 -11.63
C GLU A 304 -34.65 -18.97 -12.72
N MET A 305 -34.44 -17.70 -12.52
CA MET A 305 -34.70 -16.59 -13.46
C MET A 305 -33.53 -16.40 -14.45
#